data_534c595b9cc876cdaf2a5f807cd0c328
#
_entry.id   534c595b9cc876cdaf2a5f807cd0c328
#
_cell.length_a   1.000
_cell.length_b   1.000
_cell.length_c   1.000
_cell.angle_alpha   90.00
_cell.angle_beta   90.00
_cell.angle_gamma   90.00
#
_symmetry.space_group_name_H-M   'P 1'
#
loop_
_entity.id
_entity.type
_entity.pdbx_description
1 polymer ?
#
loop_
_entity_poly.entity_id
_entity_poly.type
_entity_poly.pdbx_seq_one_letter_code
_entity_poly.pdbx_strand_id
1 'polypeptide(L)'
;MAYGRVGLSTQAYGAVAQWLVQVLNVITGNLDRPGGAMFTRPAVDLFGLSPRGGYARRHTRVRKLPSFGGEFPVAALAEEMLTEGPGRIRVLLVFGGNPVLSTPNGAQLEKALGTLDFMVAVDPYLNETTRHAHLLLPPTTSLERDHYDLLFHLLAVRNTSKWSPPLFPPAPGARHDWQIFQALTRRLRSRGRARALRPFLALVDRFATPRHLIDVGLRTGPYGLRSRHRLSVSKLEANPHGIDLGPLEPSLPGRLMTPGKRIQLAPEVLVRDLARVESELLSAPRAHNGELLLIGRRDLRSNNSWMHNSQRLVKGPERCTLLMHPDDARARGLTPGQTVQVRSRVGSVPVRLELTDAVMPGVVSLPHGWGHGRPGVQLRVAAAHAGVSLNDLTDDQAVDTLLGTAAFSGTPVHVTSA
;
A
#
# COMPACT_ATOMS: atom_id res chain seq x y z
N MET A 1 12.63 -5.78 -20.79
CA MET A 1 11.62 -6.13 -19.78
C MET A 1 10.55 -5.03 -19.75
N ALA A 2 9.27 -5.40 -19.76
CA ALA A 2 8.17 -4.49 -19.46
C ALA A 2 7.86 -4.59 -17.95
N TYR A 3 7.59 -3.44 -17.30
CA TYR A 3 7.36 -3.37 -15.87
C TYR A 3 6.30 -2.33 -15.53
N GLY A 4 5.19 -2.76 -14.93
CA GLY A 4 4.12 -1.90 -14.45
C GLY A 4 4.32 -1.50 -13.00
N ARG A 5 4.19 -0.19 -12.70
CA ARG A 5 4.25 0.38 -11.34
C ARG A 5 2.85 0.71 -10.81
N VAL A 6 2.81 1.33 -9.63
CA VAL A 6 1.57 1.67 -8.91
C VAL A 6 0.55 2.46 -9.75
N GLY A 7 1.00 3.36 -10.62
CA GLY A 7 0.11 4.11 -11.50
C GLY A 7 -0.65 3.24 -12.50
N LEU A 8 -0.09 2.10 -12.91
CA LEU A 8 -0.78 1.13 -13.75
C LEU A 8 -1.80 0.31 -12.94
N SER A 9 -1.53 0.05 -11.66
CA SER A 9 -2.41 -0.74 -10.79
C SER A 9 -3.60 0.05 -10.24
N THR A 10 -3.43 1.37 -10.01
CA THR A 10 -4.43 2.21 -9.33
C THR A 10 -5.34 2.94 -10.33
N GLN A 11 -5.92 2.21 -11.24
CA GLN A 11 -6.90 2.67 -12.23
C GLN A 11 -7.95 1.60 -12.51
N ALA A 12 -9.04 1.97 -13.19
CA ALA A 12 -10.20 1.09 -13.40
C ALA A 12 -9.88 -0.24 -14.09
N TYR A 13 -8.80 -0.31 -14.88
CA TYR A 13 -8.37 -1.50 -15.63
C TYR A 13 -7.02 -2.04 -15.17
N GLY A 14 -6.65 -1.77 -13.92
CA GLY A 14 -5.33 -2.09 -13.37
C GLY A 14 -4.96 -3.57 -13.45
N ALA A 15 -5.90 -4.47 -13.16
CA ALA A 15 -5.69 -5.91 -13.23
C ALA A 15 -5.37 -6.38 -14.66
N VAL A 16 -6.16 -5.93 -15.64
CA VAL A 16 -5.95 -6.26 -17.06
C VAL A 16 -4.63 -5.68 -17.55
N ALA A 17 -4.33 -4.42 -17.21
CA ALA A 17 -3.10 -3.75 -17.62
C ALA A 17 -1.84 -4.45 -17.06
N GLN A 18 -1.85 -4.85 -15.79
CA GLN A 18 -0.75 -5.60 -15.16
C GLN A 18 -0.60 -7.00 -15.77
N TRP A 19 -1.71 -7.68 -16.06
CA TRP A 19 -1.69 -8.95 -16.77
C TRP A 19 -1.06 -8.81 -18.16
N LEU A 20 -1.46 -7.83 -18.97
CA LEU A 20 -0.90 -7.61 -20.30
C LEU A 20 0.61 -7.29 -20.27
N VAL A 21 1.10 -6.61 -19.23
CA VAL A 21 2.55 -6.43 -19.02
C VAL A 21 3.26 -7.79 -18.85
N GLN A 22 2.65 -8.73 -18.11
CA GLN A 22 3.23 -10.07 -17.96
C GLN A 22 3.12 -10.89 -19.26
N VAL A 23 1.98 -10.80 -19.95
CA VAL A 23 1.81 -11.41 -21.28
C VAL A 23 2.91 -10.95 -22.23
N LEU A 24 3.16 -9.62 -22.28
CA LEU A 24 4.21 -9.04 -23.12
C LEU A 24 5.60 -9.62 -22.79
N ASN A 25 5.97 -9.73 -21.51
CA ASN A 25 7.23 -10.34 -21.11
C ASN A 25 7.36 -11.81 -21.54
N VAL A 26 6.25 -12.56 -21.47
CA VAL A 26 6.24 -13.98 -21.86
C VAL A 26 6.40 -14.14 -23.38
N ILE A 27 5.53 -13.49 -24.17
CA ILE A 27 5.51 -13.68 -25.64
C ILE A 27 6.74 -13.13 -26.35
N THR A 28 7.42 -12.14 -25.72
CA THR A 28 8.69 -11.60 -26.26
C THR A 28 9.92 -12.34 -25.72
N GLY A 29 9.74 -13.44 -24.99
CA GLY A 29 10.84 -14.23 -24.42
C GLY A 29 11.65 -13.48 -23.36
N ASN A 30 11.06 -12.49 -22.68
CA ASN A 30 11.71 -11.69 -21.64
C ASN A 30 11.38 -12.18 -20.21
N LEU A 31 10.71 -13.32 -20.05
CA LEU A 31 10.50 -13.94 -18.75
C LEU A 31 11.64 -14.91 -18.42
N ASP A 32 12.16 -14.81 -17.20
CA ASP A 32 13.15 -15.65 -16.57
C ASP A 32 14.48 -15.81 -17.35
N ARG A 33 14.96 -14.68 -17.86
CA ARG A 33 16.29 -14.59 -18.51
C ARG A 33 17.03 -13.30 -18.11
N PRO A 34 18.36 -13.26 -18.14
CA PRO A 34 19.14 -12.05 -17.91
C PRO A 34 18.69 -10.89 -18.79
N GLY A 35 18.50 -9.69 -18.20
CA GLY A 35 17.94 -8.51 -18.88
C GLY A 35 16.41 -8.49 -18.97
N GLY A 36 15.75 -9.58 -18.65
CA GLY A 36 14.30 -9.72 -18.58
C GLY A 36 13.74 -9.68 -17.15
N ALA A 37 12.50 -10.12 -16.99
CA ALA A 37 11.86 -10.31 -15.69
C ALA A 37 12.27 -11.66 -15.11
N MET A 38 13.05 -11.67 -14.03
CA MET A 38 13.56 -12.87 -13.41
C MET A 38 12.99 -13.10 -12.02
N PHE A 39 12.99 -14.36 -11.58
CA PHE A 39 12.60 -14.73 -10.22
C PHE A 39 13.81 -14.66 -9.28
N THR A 40 13.60 -14.06 -8.11
CA THR A 40 14.57 -14.11 -7.03
C THR A 40 14.54 -15.47 -6.32
N ARG A 41 15.64 -15.79 -5.66
CA ARG A 41 15.74 -16.90 -4.71
C ARG A 41 16.08 -16.35 -3.33
N PRO A 42 15.09 -15.80 -2.59
CA PRO A 42 15.35 -15.16 -1.29
C PRO A 42 15.82 -16.19 -0.25
N ALA A 43 16.61 -15.74 0.72
CA ALA A 43 17.12 -16.62 1.75
C ALA A 43 16.02 -17.14 2.69
N VAL A 44 14.94 -16.37 2.87
CA VAL A 44 13.68 -16.79 3.50
C VAL A 44 12.56 -16.60 2.48
N ASP A 45 12.04 -17.68 1.95
CA ASP A 45 11.06 -17.67 0.86
C ASP A 45 9.63 -17.87 1.40
N LEU A 46 8.96 -16.77 1.73
CA LEU A 46 7.58 -16.80 2.21
C LEU A 46 6.57 -17.25 1.16
N PHE A 47 6.82 -16.95 -0.13
CA PHE A 47 5.91 -17.34 -1.21
C PHE A 47 5.98 -18.83 -1.53
N GLY A 48 7.12 -19.46 -1.30
CA GLY A 48 7.24 -20.91 -1.36
C GLY A 48 6.36 -21.64 -0.34
N LEU A 49 5.98 -20.98 0.74
CA LEU A 49 5.11 -21.52 1.79
C LEU A 49 3.61 -21.26 1.54
N SER A 50 3.24 -20.31 0.68
CA SER A 50 1.83 -19.96 0.40
C SER A 50 1.56 -19.91 -1.11
N PRO A 51 1.39 -21.06 -1.76
CA PRO A 51 1.40 -21.15 -3.22
C PRO A 51 0.16 -20.60 -3.93
N ARG A 52 -0.88 -20.13 -3.22
CA ARG A 52 -2.14 -19.70 -3.84
C ARG A 52 -2.55 -18.32 -3.34
N GLY A 53 -2.63 -17.33 -4.23
CA GLY A 53 -3.06 -15.97 -3.94
C GLY A 53 -4.46 -15.82 -3.34
N GLY A 54 -5.35 -16.81 -3.56
CA GLY A 54 -6.67 -16.85 -2.91
C GLY A 54 -7.64 -15.79 -3.43
N TYR A 55 -7.69 -15.61 -4.76
CA TYR A 55 -8.65 -14.71 -5.41
C TYR A 55 -10.10 -15.10 -5.11
N ALA A 56 -10.94 -14.10 -4.77
CA ALA A 56 -12.40 -14.21 -4.59
C ALA A 56 -12.88 -15.28 -3.60
N ARG A 57 -12.04 -15.69 -2.63
CA ARG A 57 -12.45 -16.67 -1.60
C ARG A 57 -13.53 -16.11 -0.67
N ARG A 58 -13.55 -14.80 -0.48
CA ARG A 58 -14.53 -14.06 0.30
C ARG A 58 -14.90 -12.79 -0.43
N HIS A 59 -16.02 -12.18 -0.07
CA HIS A 59 -16.49 -10.93 -0.64
C HIS A 59 -16.86 -9.97 0.47
N THR A 60 -16.72 -8.66 0.20
CA THR A 60 -17.20 -7.61 1.10
C THR A 60 -18.72 -7.76 1.31
N ARG A 61 -19.22 -7.31 2.45
CA ARG A 61 -20.63 -7.50 2.83
C ARG A 61 -21.58 -6.67 1.95
N VAL A 62 -21.24 -5.41 1.70
CA VAL A 62 -22.11 -4.45 1.00
C VAL A 62 -22.00 -4.63 -0.51
N ARG A 63 -20.90 -4.26 -1.13
CA ARG A 63 -20.73 -4.27 -2.60
C ARG A 63 -20.32 -5.60 -3.19
N LYS A 64 -20.08 -6.63 -2.38
CA LYS A 64 -19.64 -7.96 -2.85
C LYS A 64 -18.31 -7.93 -3.61
N LEU A 65 -17.43 -6.97 -3.31
CA LEU A 65 -16.10 -6.92 -3.91
C LEU A 65 -15.26 -8.13 -3.48
N PRO A 66 -14.48 -8.73 -4.39
CA PRO A 66 -13.72 -9.93 -4.10
C PRO A 66 -12.53 -9.66 -3.17
N SER A 67 -12.19 -10.64 -2.34
CA SER A 67 -10.92 -10.65 -1.60
C SER A 67 -9.77 -11.17 -2.46
N PHE A 68 -8.56 -10.69 -2.18
CA PHE A 68 -7.33 -11.22 -2.76
C PHE A 68 -6.25 -11.38 -1.69
N GLY A 69 -5.54 -12.52 -1.67
CA GLY A 69 -4.50 -12.76 -0.67
C GLY A 69 -4.98 -12.78 0.79
N GLY A 70 -6.29 -12.88 1.03
CA GLY A 70 -6.90 -12.79 2.36
C GLY A 70 -7.34 -11.38 2.74
N GLU A 71 -7.06 -10.38 1.91
CA GLU A 71 -7.39 -8.96 2.11
C GLU A 71 -8.68 -8.58 1.39
N PHE A 72 -9.39 -7.60 1.92
CA PHE A 72 -10.53 -6.96 1.28
C PHE A 72 -10.13 -5.60 0.68
N PRO A 73 -10.82 -5.14 -0.38
CA PRO A 73 -10.62 -3.81 -0.94
C PRO A 73 -10.86 -2.69 0.09
N VAL A 74 -9.87 -1.85 0.30
CA VAL A 74 -9.97 -0.74 1.27
C VAL A 74 -11.01 0.31 0.87
N ALA A 75 -11.34 0.42 -0.42
CA ALA A 75 -12.41 1.27 -0.92
C ALA A 75 -13.79 0.92 -0.33
N ALA A 76 -13.97 -0.31 0.17
CA ALA A 76 -15.21 -0.74 0.83
C ALA A 76 -15.19 -0.45 2.35
N LEU A 77 -14.07 -0.05 2.95
CA LEU A 77 -13.92 0.02 4.40
C LEU A 77 -14.93 0.96 5.07
N ALA A 78 -15.14 2.16 4.52
CA ALA A 78 -16.06 3.14 5.10
C ALA A 78 -17.51 2.64 5.03
N GLU A 79 -17.95 2.09 3.90
CA GLU A 79 -19.31 1.58 3.76
C GLU A 79 -19.59 0.36 4.64
N GLU A 80 -18.59 -0.50 4.87
CA GLU A 80 -18.70 -1.66 5.79
C GLU A 80 -18.88 -1.23 7.26
N MET A 81 -18.43 -0.02 7.61
CA MET A 81 -18.67 0.60 8.92
C MET A 81 -20.00 1.35 8.98
N LEU A 82 -20.38 2.04 7.91
CA LEU A 82 -21.55 2.94 7.90
C LEU A 82 -22.87 2.20 7.64
N THR A 83 -22.83 1.10 6.86
CA THR A 83 -24.04 0.37 6.50
C THR A 83 -24.48 -0.55 7.63
N GLU A 84 -25.65 -0.30 8.20
CA GLU A 84 -26.23 -1.12 9.27
C GLU A 84 -26.46 -2.57 8.83
N GLY A 85 -26.59 -3.47 9.80
CA GLY A 85 -26.93 -4.88 9.59
C GLY A 85 -25.89 -5.87 10.11
N PRO A 86 -26.18 -7.17 10.02
CA PRO A 86 -25.30 -8.24 10.49
C PRO A 86 -23.93 -8.19 9.81
N GLY A 87 -22.87 -8.29 10.61
CA GLY A 87 -21.49 -8.26 10.10
C GLY A 87 -20.91 -6.86 9.86
N ARG A 88 -21.62 -5.77 10.24
CA ARG A 88 -21.07 -4.42 10.25
C ARG A 88 -19.77 -4.38 11.05
N ILE A 89 -18.77 -3.65 10.54
CA ILE A 89 -17.52 -3.41 11.28
C ILE A 89 -17.78 -2.41 12.40
N ARG A 90 -17.58 -2.83 13.64
CA ARG A 90 -17.78 -2.05 14.86
C ARG A 90 -16.48 -1.78 15.62
N VAL A 91 -15.45 -2.59 15.36
CA VAL A 91 -14.13 -2.46 15.99
C VAL A 91 -13.06 -2.44 14.93
N LEU A 92 -12.10 -1.53 15.04
CA LEU A 92 -10.97 -1.41 14.11
C LEU A 92 -9.64 -1.41 14.87
N LEU A 93 -8.69 -2.16 14.37
CA LEU A 93 -7.29 -2.10 14.74
C LEU A 93 -6.49 -1.55 13.55
N VAL A 94 -5.91 -0.37 13.70
CA VAL A 94 -5.00 0.23 12.71
C VAL A 94 -3.57 0.03 13.15
N PHE A 95 -2.72 -0.37 12.20
CA PHE A 95 -1.31 -0.59 12.44
C PHE A 95 -0.46 0.12 11.39
N GLY A 96 0.32 1.09 11.83
CA GLY A 96 1.35 1.77 11.03
C GLY A 96 0.82 2.40 9.73
N GLY A 97 -0.39 2.94 9.74
CA GLY A 97 -1.02 3.50 8.55
C GLY A 97 -1.85 4.76 8.82
N ASN A 98 -2.06 5.55 7.77
CA ASN A 98 -2.91 6.74 7.80
C ASN A 98 -3.98 6.63 6.70
N PRO A 99 -4.95 5.71 6.82
CA PRO A 99 -5.97 5.46 5.80
C PRO A 99 -6.81 6.69 5.46
N VAL A 100 -7.07 7.63 6.36
CA VAL A 100 -7.77 8.88 6.04
C VAL A 100 -7.08 9.66 4.91
N LEU A 101 -5.73 9.65 4.85
CA LEU A 101 -4.98 10.30 3.77
C LEU A 101 -4.58 9.35 2.63
N SER A 102 -4.77 8.03 2.77
CA SER A 102 -4.27 7.06 1.79
C SER A 102 -5.33 6.20 1.12
N THR A 103 -6.61 6.32 1.52
CA THR A 103 -7.73 5.62 0.89
C THR A 103 -8.66 6.60 0.17
N PRO A 104 -9.44 6.16 -0.82
CA PRO A 104 -10.34 7.07 -1.52
C PRO A 104 -11.46 7.56 -0.58
N ASN A 105 -11.98 8.74 -0.86
CA ASN A 105 -13.03 9.40 -0.08
C ASN A 105 -12.68 9.49 1.41
N GLY A 106 -11.57 10.17 1.70
CA GLY A 106 -11.04 10.31 3.06
C GLY A 106 -12.04 10.91 4.04
N ALA A 107 -12.86 11.84 3.59
CA ALA A 107 -13.91 12.46 4.40
C ALA A 107 -15.00 11.44 4.82
N GLN A 108 -15.41 10.55 3.93
CA GLN A 108 -16.35 9.47 4.26
C GLN A 108 -15.75 8.48 5.25
N LEU A 109 -14.47 8.11 5.05
CA LEU A 109 -13.78 7.23 6.00
C LEU A 109 -13.68 7.89 7.37
N GLU A 110 -13.34 9.16 7.44
CA GLU A 110 -13.27 9.91 8.69
C GLU A 110 -14.61 9.89 9.45
N LYS A 111 -15.72 10.12 8.73
CA LYS A 111 -17.07 9.97 9.30
C LYS A 111 -17.32 8.54 9.80
N ALA A 112 -16.90 7.54 9.04
CA ALA A 112 -17.06 6.12 9.40
C ALA A 112 -16.28 5.75 10.67
N LEU A 113 -15.04 6.24 10.82
CA LEU A 113 -14.23 6.02 12.02
C LEU A 113 -14.92 6.56 13.29
N GLY A 114 -15.64 7.68 13.19
CA GLY A 114 -16.44 8.24 14.29
C GLY A 114 -17.63 7.38 14.72
N THR A 115 -18.03 6.37 13.94
CA THR A 115 -19.15 5.46 14.28
C THR A 115 -18.72 4.15 14.89
N LEU A 116 -17.42 3.91 15.08
CA LEU A 116 -16.89 2.68 15.66
C LEU A 116 -17.16 2.62 17.17
N ASP A 117 -17.52 1.46 17.67
CA ASP A 117 -17.64 1.22 19.10
C ASP A 117 -16.28 1.26 19.80
N PHE A 118 -15.23 0.78 19.13
CA PHE A 118 -13.88 0.81 19.64
C PHE A 118 -12.84 0.81 18.53
N MET A 119 -11.83 1.66 18.68
CA MET A 119 -10.70 1.74 17.77
C MET A 119 -9.39 1.73 18.54
N VAL A 120 -8.47 0.89 18.12
CA VAL A 120 -7.08 0.83 18.61
C VAL A 120 -6.15 1.22 17.47
N ALA A 121 -5.19 2.08 17.72
CA ALA A 121 -4.13 2.38 16.78
C ALA A 121 -2.76 2.02 17.37
N VAL A 122 -1.95 1.33 16.60
CA VAL A 122 -0.54 1.09 16.89
C VAL A 122 0.27 1.98 15.96
N ASP A 123 0.61 3.17 16.44
CA ASP A 123 1.28 4.23 15.67
C ASP A 123 2.00 5.17 16.63
N PRO A 124 3.19 5.70 16.30
CA PRO A 124 3.90 6.68 17.14
C PRO A 124 3.27 8.08 17.08
N TYR A 125 2.38 8.36 16.11
CA TYR A 125 1.82 9.68 15.88
C TYR A 125 0.31 9.75 16.09
N LEU A 126 -0.16 10.89 16.59
CA LEU A 126 -1.56 11.29 16.57
C LEU A 126 -1.82 12.02 15.25
N ASN A 127 -2.11 11.23 14.21
CA ASN A 127 -2.34 11.67 12.84
C ASN A 127 -3.84 11.75 12.48
N GLU A 128 -4.17 11.97 11.22
CA GLU A 128 -5.54 12.14 10.71
C GLU A 128 -6.44 10.92 10.96
N THR A 129 -5.86 9.73 11.03
CA THR A 129 -6.57 8.49 11.34
C THR A 129 -6.58 8.19 12.83
N THR A 130 -5.40 8.24 13.46
CA THR A 130 -5.24 7.78 14.84
C THR A 130 -5.88 8.71 15.87
N ARG A 131 -6.19 9.94 15.51
CA ARG A 131 -6.98 10.87 16.35
C ARG A 131 -8.40 10.37 16.67
N HIS A 132 -8.92 9.41 15.90
CA HIS A 132 -10.20 8.74 16.16
C HIS A 132 -10.07 7.52 17.07
N ALA A 133 -8.84 7.11 17.40
CA ALA A 133 -8.61 5.92 18.22
C ALA A 133 -9.00 6.16 19.69
N HIS A 134 -9.71 5.21 20.28
CA HIS A 134 -9.98 5.18 21.72
C HIS A 134 -8.71 4.80 22.52
N LEU A 135 -7.79 4.09 21.88
CA LEU A 135 -6.50 3.71 22.48
C LEU A 135 -5.39 3.81 21.43
N LEU A 136 -4.38 4.62 21.71
CA LEU A 136 -3.15 4.72 20.92
C LEU A 136 -2.02 3.99 21.66
N LEU A 137 -1.38 3.05 20.97
CA LEU A 137 -0.27 2.25 21.46
C LEU A 137 0.99 2.57 20.65
N PRO A 138 1.83 3.52 21.09
CA PRO A 138 3.03 3.86 20.34
C PRO A 138 4.06 2.73 20.42
N PRO A 139 4.49 2.17 19.26
CA PRO A 139 5.57 1.20 19.22
C PRO A 139 6.93 1.89 19.19
N THR A 140 7.99 1.10 19.36
CA THR A 140 9.36 1.56 19.08
C THR A 140 9.50 2.00 17.63
N THR A 141 10.39 2.96 17.40
CA THR A 141 10.71 3.45 16.05
C THR A 141 11.55 2.44 15.26
N SER A 142 11.67 2.66 13.95
CA SER A 142 12.50 1.81 13.09
C SER A 142 13.99 1.79 13.45
N LEU A 143 14.47 2.81 14.16
CA LEU A 143 15.88 2.91 14.59
C LEU A 143 16.14 2.22 15.95
N GLU A 144 15.09 1.89 16.68
CA GLU A 144 15.14 1.22 17.98
C GLU A 144 14.91 -0.30 17.89
N ARG A 145 14.76 -0.83 16.69
CA ARG A 145 14.53 -2.27 16.46
C ARG A 145 15.43 -2.79 15.35
N ASP A 146 15.69 -4.09 15.42
CA ASP A 146 16.33 -4.82 14.35
C ASP A 146 15.41 -4.96 13.13
N HIS A 147 16.00 -5.18 11.96
CA HIS A 147 15.27 -5.33 10.71
C HIS A 147 15.89 -6.39 9.82
N TYR A 148 15.02 -7.23 9.26
CA TYR A 148 15.31 -8.12 8.15
C TYR A 148 14.22 -7.96 7.11
N ASP A 149 14.60 -7.64 5.88
CA ASP A 149 13.66 -7.37 4.82
C ASP A 149 13.15 -8.66 4.16
N LEU A 150 12.00 -9.15 4.62
CA LEU A 150 11.38 -10.36 4.06
C LEU A 150 10.77 -10.13 2.68
N LEU A 151 10.25 -8.92 2.42
CA LEU A 151 9.44 -8.65 1.24
C LEU A 151 10.29 -8.18 0.06
N PHE A 152 11.17 -7.20 0.28
CA PHE A 152 11.91 -6.59 -0.83
C PHE A 152 13.07 -7.46 -1.34
N HIS A 153 13.52 -8.44 -0.58
CA HIS A 153 14.41 -9.48 -1.13
C HIS A 153 13.78 -10.26 -2.29
N LEU A 154 12.42 -10.31 -2.36
CA LEU A 154 11.71 -10.90 -3.50
C LEU A 154 11.75 -10.05 -4.77
N LEU A 155 12.02 -8.75 -4.65
CA LEU A 155 12.07 -7.77 -5.73
C LEU A 155 13.50 -7.32 -6.05
N ALA A 156 14.49 -7.97 -5.46
CA ALA A 156 15.89 -7.60 -5.63
C ALA A 156 16.41 -8.00 -7.02
N VAL A 157 17.30 -7.19 -7.57
CA VAL A 157 17.99 -7.47 -8.85
C VAL A 157 19.15 -8.46 -8.70
N ARG A 158 19.47 -8.84 -7.46
CA ARG A 158 20.52 -9.80 -7.09
C ARG A 158 20.13 -10.44 -5.76
N ASN A 159 20.40 -11.73 -5.59
CA ASN A 159 20.13 -12.42 -4.33
C ASN A 159 21.10 -11.90 -3.24
N THR A 160 20.54 -11.36 -2.17
CA THR A 160 21.29 -10.83 -1.04
C THR A 160 20.56 -11.16 0.26
N SER A 161 21.27 -11.05 1.38
CA SER A 161 20.67 -11.16 2.71
C SER A 161 21.38 -10.23 3.68
N LYS A 162 20.63 -9.43 4.43
CA LYS A 162 21.17 -8.44 5.38
C LYS A 162 20.32 -8.40 6.64
N TRP A 163 20.99 -8.33 7.78
CA TRP A 163 20.41 -7.99 9.07
C TRP A 163 20.86 -6.58 9.47
N SER A 164 19.94 -5.75 9.92
CA SER A 164 20.26 -4.42 10.46
C SER A 164 19.92 -4.42 11.94
N PRO A 165 20.90 -4.29 12.84
CA PRO A 165 20.66 -4.16 14.28
C PRO A 165 20.04 -2.79 14.60
N PRO A 166 19.40 -2.63 15.78
CA PRO A 166 18.93 -1.33 16.22
C PRO A 166 20.10 -0.35 16.37
N LEU A 167 19.87 0.91 16.01
CA LEU A 167 20.85 1.99 16.16
C LEU A 167 20.81 2.57 17.58
N PHE A 168 19.61 2.64 18.17
CA PHE A 168 19.39 3.15 19.52
C PHE A 168 18.71 2.11 20.39
N PRO A 169 19.00 2.08 21.71
CA PRO A 169 18.23 1.26 22.64
C PRO A 169 16.80 1.80 22.74
N PRO A 170 15.79 0.94 22.89
CA PRO A 170 14.42 1.37 23.18
C PRO A 170 14.34 2.16 24.49
N ALA A 171 13.46 3.15 24.54
CA ALA A 171 13.17 3.86 25.79
C ALA A 171 12.61 2.88 26.86
N PRO A 172 12.84 3.14 28.17
CA PRO A 172 12.30 2.33 29.24
C PRO A 172 10.77 2.19 29.12
N GLY A 173 10.27 0.95 29.13
CA GLY A 173 8.84 0.64 29.01
C GLY A 173 8.30 0.64 27.56
N ALA A 174 9.06 1.08 26.57
CA ALA A 174 8.67 0.99 25.17
C ALA A 174 8.53 -0.48 24.73
N ARG A 175 7.63 -0.72 23.79
CA ARG A 175 7.38 -2.06 23.24
C ARG A 175 7.49 -2.05 21.73
N HIS A 176 8.08 -3.09 21.19
CA HIS A 176 8.00 -3.35 19.77
C HIS A 176 6.56 -3.68 19.36
N ASP A 177 6.20 -3.36 18.15
CA ASP A 177 4.89 -3.70 17.57
C ASP A 177 4.53 -5.18 17.72
N TRP A 178 5.46 -6.10 17.42
CA TRP A 178 5.23 -7.53 17.58
C TRP A 178 4.95 -7.94 19.04
N GLN A 179 5.54 -7.26 20.03
CA GLN A 179 5.25 -7.51 21.46
C GLN A 179 3.82 -7.07 21.84
N ILE A 180 3.36 -5.95 21.25
CA ILE A 180 1.98 -5.48 21.42
C ILE A 180 1.01 -6.52 20.86
N PHE A 181 1.22 -6.99 19.62
CA PHE A 181 0.38 -8.02 19.00
C PHE A 181 0.44 -9.36 19.74
N GLN A 182 1.59 -9.78 20.20
CA GLN A 182 1.74 -10.99 20.99
C GLN A 182 0.94 -10.90 22.32
N ALA A 183 1.01 -9.75 22.99
CA ALA A 183 0.26 -9.53 24.24
C ALA A 183 -1.25 -9.52 24.01
N LEU A 184 -1.74 -8.90 22.91
CA LEU A 184 -3.14 -8.93 22.51
C LEU A 184 -3.59 -10.36 22.18
N THR A 185 -2.82 -11.08 21.39
CA THR A 185 -3.10 -12.47 21.00
C THR A 185 -3.20 -13.38 22.22
N ARG A 186 -2.28 -13.26 23.19
CA ARG A 186 -2.33 -14.02 24.45
C ARG A 186 -3.64 -13.77 25.21
N ARG A 187 -4.08 -12.51 25.30
CA ARG A 187 -5.33 -12.15 25.98
C ARG A 187 -6.57 -12.70 25.27
N LEU A 188 -6.61 -12.62 23.93
CA LEU A 188 -7.71 -13.18 23.15
C LEU A 188 -7.79 -14.70 23.28
N ARG A 189 -6.67 -15.40 23.13
CA ARG A 189 -6.59 -16.87 23.31
C ARG A 189 -7.00 -17.30 24.72
N SER A 190 -6.76 -16.46 25.72
CA SER A 190 -7.08 -16.78 27.11
C SER A 190 -8.57 -16.81 27.42
N ARG A 191 -9.41 -16.21 26.59
CA ARG A 191 -10.87 -16.14 26.76
C ARG A 191 -11.64 -17.18 25.94
N GLY A 192 -10.96 -17.91 25.03
CA GLY A 192 -11.57 -18.89 24.13
C GLY A 192 -11.33 -20.35 24.54
N ARG A 193 -11.77 -21.28 23.65
CA ARG A 193 -11.58 -22.75 23.81
C ARG A 193 -10.11 -23.18 23.96
N ALA A 194 -9.16 -22.32 23.60
CA ALA A 194 -7.71 -22.59 23.73
C ALA A 194 -7.15 -22.41 25.15
N ARG A 195 -7.99 -22.24 26.18
CA ARG A 195 -7.56 -22.04 27.57
C ARG A 195 -6.69 -23.20 28.09
N ALA A 196 -6.99 -24.43 27.73
CA ALA A 196 -6.23 -25.62 28.11
C ALA A 196 -4.81 -25.65 27.50
N LEU A 197 -4.58 -25.01 26.38
CA LEU A 197 -3.27 -24.95 25.68
C LEU A 197 -2.40 -23.76 26.15
N ARG A 198 -2.84 -22.98 27.13
CA ARG A 198 -2.14 -21.77 27.61
C ARG A 198 -0.66 -21.98 27.95
N PRO A 199 -0.26 -22.99 28.77
CA PRO A 199 1.14 -23.15 29.15
C PRO A 199 2.02 -23.48 27.94
N PHE A 200 1.53 -24.34 27.05
CA PHE A 200 2.23 -24.67 25.80
C PHE A 200 2.35 -23.44 24.87
N LEU A 201 1.28 -22.69 24.69
CA LEU A 201 1.29 -21.48 23.87
C LEU A 201 2.19 -20.38 24.45
N ALA A 202 2.25 -20.25 25.79
CA ALA A 202 3.16 -19.32 26.45
C ALA A 202 4.63 -19.70 26.24
N LEU A 203 4.93 -21.00 26.23
CA LEU A 203 6.27 -21.50 25.90
C LEU A 203 6.63 -21.20 24.43
N VAL A 204 5.73 -21.52 23.50
CA VAL A 204 5.92 -21.22 22.07
C VAL A 204 6.14 -19.72 21.87
N ASP A 205 5.33 -18.87 22.47
CA ASP A 205 5.44 -17.42 22.37
C ASP A 205 6.77 -16.87 22.89
N ARG A 206 7.43 -17.54 23.83
CA ARG A 206 8.75 -17.17 24.35
C ARG A 206 9.83 -17.31 23.29
N PHE A 207 9.70 -18.31 22.42
CA PHE A 207 10.65 -18.60 21.33
C PHE A 207 10.20 -18.04 19.96
N ALA A 208 8.93 -17.72 19.80
CA ALA A 208 8.39 -17.15 18.56
C ALA A 208 8.63 -15.64 18.43
N THR A 209 9.86 -15.19 18.68
CA THR A 209 10.26 -13.81 18.36
C THR A 209 10.57 -13.69 16.86
N PRO A 210 10.39 -12.51 16.24
CA PRO A 210 10.75 -12.31 14.83
C PRO A 210 12.17 -12.76 14.51
N ARG A 211 13.13 -12.45 15.39
CA ARG A 211 14.52 -12.87 15.25
C ARG A 211 14.69 -14.40 15.17
N HIS A 212 14.02 -15.15 16.04
CA HIS A 212 14.09 -16.61 16.02
C HIS A 212 13.43 -17.20 14.76
N LEU A 213 12.27 -16.64 14.36
CA LEU A 213 11.58 -17.08 13.14
C LEU A 213 12.42 -16.86 11.89
N ILE A 214 13.08 -15.70 11.81
CA ILE A 214 14.02 -15.40 10.72
C ILE A 214 15.22 -16.33 10.77
N ASP A 215 15.82 -16.59 11.95
CA ASP A 215 16.95 -17.50 12.07
C ASP A 215 16.62 -18.92 11.61
N VAL A 216 15.44 -19.43 12.01
CA VAL A 216 14.92 -20.70 11.50
C VAL A 216 14.74 -20.67 9.98
N GLY A 217 14.11 -19.62 9.45
CA GLY A 217 13.91 -19.44 8.00
C GLY A 217 15.25 -19.42 7.22
N LEU A 218 16.26 -18.70 7.74
CA LEU A 218 17.59 -18.64 7.14
C LEU A 218 18.30 -20.00 7.15
N ARG A 219 18.25 -20.73 8.28
CA ARG A 219 18.89 -22.04 8.43
C ARG A 219 18.23 -23.14 7.60
N THR A 220 16.93 -23.09 7.44
CA THR A 220 16.16 -24.09 6.66
C THR A 220 15.98 -23.70 5.21
N GLY A 221 16.23 -22.45 4.86
CA GLY A 221 16.10 -21.90 3.51
C GLY A 221 17.21 -22.36 2.56
N PRO A 222 17.14 -21.89 1.30
CA PRO A 222 18.02 -22.38 0.23
C PRO A 222 19.50 -22.08 0.44
N TYR A 223 19.86 -21.13 1.30
CA TYR A 223 21.24 -20.78 1.63
C TYR A 223 21.62 -21.13 3.08
N GLY A 224 20.80 -21.97 3.74
CA GLY A 224 20.97 -22.39 5.13
C GLY A 224 21.97 -23.53 5.33
N LEU A 225 21.66 -24.44 6.26
CA LEU A 225 22.58 -25.48 6.75
C LEU A 225 23.16 -26.38 5.67
N ARG A 226 22.42 -26.63 4.59
CA ARG A 226 22.84 -27.50 3.46
C ARG A 226 23.60 -26.74 2.37
N SER A 227 23.78 -25.43 2.50
CA SER A 227 24.45 -24.56 1.55
C SER A 227 25.85 -24.20 2.05
N ARG A 228 26.76 -23.86 1.13
CA ARG A 228 28.06 -23.26 1.47
C ARG A 228 27.95 -21.97 2.28
N HIS A 229 26.84 -21.26 2.12
CA HIS A 229 26.61 -19.99 2.83
C HIS A 229 26.27 -20.19 4.31
N ARG A 230 25.64 -21.31 4.70
CA ARG A 230 25.24 -21.62 6.09
C ARG A 230 24.66 -20.41 6.81
N LEU A 231 23.65 -19.76 6.19
CA LEU A 231 23.06 -18.54 6.72
C LEU A 231 22.40 -18.78 8.08
N SER A 232 22.58 -17.79 8.94
CA SER A 232 21.92 -17.61 10.22
C SER A 232 21.88 -16.13 10.56
N VAL A 233 21.05 -15.70 11.52
CA VAL A 233 21.06 -14.32 11.98
C VAL A 233 22.45 -13.93 12.52
N SER A 234 23.10 -14.77 13.32
CA SER A 234 24.45 -14.50 13.85
C SER A 234 25.49 -14.29 12.75
N LYS A 235 25.38 -15.05 11.64
CA LYS A 235 26.28 -14.84 10.49
C LYS A 235 26.01 -13.51 9.78
N LEU A 236 24.76 -13.10 9.67
CA LEU A 236 24.41 -11.78 9.09
C LEU A 236 24.87 -10.63 9.98
N GLU A 237 24.77 -10.78 11.30
CA GLU A 237 25.29 -9.77 12.26
C GLU A 237 26.82 -9.61 12.15
N ALA A 238 27.54 -10.68 11.94
CA ALA A 238 28.97 -10.66 11.68
C ALA A 238 29.34 -10.03 10.30
N ASN A 239 28.35 -9.75 9.44
CA ASN A 239 28.52 -9.17 8.12
C ASN A 239 27.59 -7.93 7.97
N PRO A 240 27.93 -6.79 8.57
CA PRO A 240 27.05 -5.61 8.67
C PRO A 240 26.64 -5.01 7.31
N HIS A 241 27.44 -5.25 6.26
CA HIS A 241 27.11 -4.83 4.89
C HIS A 241 26.22 -5.82 4.14
N GLY A 242 25.85 -6.95 4.76
CA GLY A 242 25.09 -8.02 4.16
C GLY A 242 25.99 -9.05 3.44
N ILE A 243 25.35 -10.11 2.95
CA ILE A 243 26.03 -11.20 2.23
C ILE A 243 25.44 -11.27 0.82
N ASP A 244 26.32 -11.26 -0.18
CA ASP A 244 25.98 -11.52 -1.56
C ASP A 244 25.79 -13.04 -1.76
N LEU A 245 24.61 -13.41 -2.25
CA LEU A 245 24.23 -14.81 -2.50
C LEU A 245 24.29 -15.18 -3.99
N GLY A 246 24.68 -14.23 -4.82
CA GLY A 246 24.88 -14.42 -6.25
C GLY A 246 23.81 -13.76 -7.13
N PRO A 247 24.01 -13.82 -8.45
CA PRO A 247 23.07 -13.29 -9.42
C PRO A 247 21.73 -14.04 -9.41
N LEU A 248 20.73 -13.47 -10.07
CA LEU A 248 19.52 -14.20 -10.40
C LEU A 248 19.84 -15.22 -11.48
N GLU A 249 19.28 -16.41 -11.36
CA GLU A 249 19.46 -17.50 -12.32
C GLU A 249 18.09 -17.95 -12.85
N PRO A 250 17.98 -18.34 -14.13
CA PRO A 250 16.75 -18.92 -14.66
C PRO A 250 16.27 -20.09 -13.80
N SER A 251 15.00 -20.10 -13.46
CA SER A 251 14.40 -21.04 -12.50
C SER A 251 13.12 -21.71 -13.00
N LEU A 252 12.66 -21.34 -14.18
CA LEU A 252 11.53 -22.00 -14.83
C LEU A 252 11.91 -23.39 -15.37
N PRO A 253 10.99 -24.37 -15.37
CA PRO A 253 9.61 -24.29 -14.84
C PRO A 253 9.50 -24.56 -13.33
N GLY A 254 10.60 -24.81 -12.65
CA GLY A 254 10.65 -25.22 -11.24
C GLY A 254 9.92 -24.25 -10.30
N ARG A 255 10.06 -22.95 -10.53
CA ARG A 255 9.48 -21.88 -9.71
C ARG A 255 7.95 -21.73 -9.85
N LEU A 256 7.35 -22.27 -10.93
CA LEU A 256 5.92 -22.18 -11.13
C LEU A 256 5.15 -23.05 -10.12
N MET A 257 4.09 -22.48 -9.55
CA MET A 257 3.18 -23.13 -8.60
C MET A 257 1.88 -23.61 -9.26
N THR A 258 1.75 -23.37 -10.57
CA THR A 258 0.60 -23.79 -11.37
C THR A 258 0.61 -25.31 -11.63
N PRO A 259 -0.56 -25.94 -11.82
CA PRO A 259 -0.65 -27.34 -12.21
C PRO A 259 0.16 -27.62 -13.50
N GLY A 260 0.92 -28.71 -13.49
CA GLY A 260 1.77 -29.08 -14.61
C GLY A 260 2.94 -28.13 -14.91
N LYS A 261 3.25 -27.20 -13.99
CA LYS A 261 4.34 -26.23 -14.17
C LYS A 261 4.24 -25.46 -15.49
N ARG A 262 3.03 -25.02 -15.86
CA ARG A 262 2.76 -24.26 -17.10
C ARG A 262 2.30 -22.87 -16.78
N ILE A 263 2.69 -21.90 -17.60
CA ILE A 263 2.22 -20.52 -17.51
C ILE A 263 0.79 -20.46 -18.07
N GLN A 264 -0.16 -19.99 -17.26
CA GLN A 264 -1.52 -19.69 -17.69
C GLN A 264 -1.54 -18.29 -18.29
N LEU A 265 -1.32 -18.20 -19.59
CA LEU A 265 -1.19 -16.91 -20.26
C LEU A 265 -2.51 -16.17 -20.43
N ALA A 266 -3.62 -16.90 -20.56
CA ALA A 266 -4.97 -16.37 -20.76
C ALA A 266 -5.93 -16.88 -19.65
N PRO A 267 -5.83 -16.39 -18.41
CA PRO A 267 -6.76 -16.74 -17.35
C PRO A 267 -8.16 -16.24 -17.70
N GLU A 268 -9.16 -17.10 -17.62
CA GLU A 268 -10.54 -16.84 -18.05
C GLU A 268 -11.13 -15.56 -17.44
N VAL A 269 -10.85 -15.28 -16.16
CA VAL A 269 -11.36 -14.10 -15.46
C VAL A 269 -10.83 -12.80 -16.07
N LEU A 270 -9.60 -12.78 -16.56
CA LEU A 270 -9.00 -11.61 -17.21
C LEU A 270 -9.44 -11.49 -18.67
N VAL A 271 -9.52 -12.62 -19.37
CA VAL A 271 -10.00 -12.64 -20.78
C VAL A 271 -11.45 -12.16 -20.89
N ARG A 272 -12.32 -12.57 -19.98
CA ARG A 272 -13.72 -12.10 -19.95
C ARG A 272 -13.82 -10.59 -19.72
N ASP A 273 -12.91 -10.01 -18.95
CA ASP A 273 -12.95 -8.57 -18.67
C ASP A 273 -12.51 -7.70 -19.85
N LEU A 274 -11.89 -8.28 -20.87
CA LEU A 274 -11.53 -7.55 -22.11
C LEU A 274 -12.77 -6.97 -22.81
N ALA A 275 -13.92 -7.61 -22.72
CA ALA A 275 -15.17 -7.07 -23.29
C ALA A 275 -15.56 -5.73 -22.61
N ARG A 276 -15.34 -5.59 -21.30
CA ARG A 276 -15.55 -4.34 -20.58
C ARG A 276 -14.54 -3.28 -21.03
N VAL A 277 -13.26 -3.63 -21.16
CA VAL A 277 -12.22 -2.73 -21.67
C VAL A 277 -12.57 -2.23 -23.06
N GLU A 278 -13.02 -3.09 -23.95
CA GLU A 278 -13.42 -2.75 -25.31
C GLU A 278 -14.61 -1.79 -25.31
N SER A 279 -15.67 -2.07 -24.54
CA SER A 279 -16.87 -1.24 -24.51
C SER A 279 -16.65 0.12 -23.83
N GLU A 280 -15.96 0.15 -22.70
CA GLU A 280 -15.84 1.36 -21.87
C GLU A 280 -14.65 2.24 -22.25
N LEU A 281 -13.53 1.65 -22.69
CA LEU A 281 -12.30 2.39 -22.95
C LEU A 281 -12.04 2.65 -24.44
N LEU A 282 -12.31 1.66 -25.30
CA LEU A 282 -11.97 1.75 -26.72
C LEU A 282 -13.14 2.24 -27.59
N SER A 283 -14.36 1.89 -27.24
CA SER A 283 -15.55 2.17 -28.05
C SER A 283 -16.37 3.36 -27.55
N ALA A 284 -16.25 3.73 -26.26
CA ALA A 284 -17.00 4.85 -25.69
C ALA A 284 -16.43 6.20 -26.15
N PRO A 285 -17.27 7.15 -26.61
CA PRO A 285 -16.81 8.52 -26.84
C PRO A 285 -16.32 9.15 -25.54
N ARG A 286 -15.11 9.69 -25.53
CA ARG A 286 -14.60 10.48 -24.41
C ARG A 286 -15.26 11.86 -24.39
N ALA A 287 -16.50 11.93 -23.95
CA ALA A 287 -17.18 13.21 -23.74
C ALA A 287 -16.61 13.86 -22.47
N HIS A 288 -15.70 14.78 -22.64
CA HIS A 288 -15.22 15.67 -21.58
C HIS A 288 -16.16 16.87 -21.49
N ASN A 289 -17.29 16.75 -20.81
CA ASN A 289 -18.25 17.86 -20.55
C ASN A 289 -17.61 18.98 -19.68
N GLY A 290 -16.44 19.50 -20.08
CA GLY A 290 -15.68 20.48 -19.29
C GLY A 290 -14.90 19.86 -18.10
N GLU A 291 -14.98 18.56 -17.90
CA GLU A 291 -14.24 17.84 -16.88
C GLU A 291 -12.78 17.64 -17.26
N LEU A 292 -11.91 17.63 -16.24
CA LEU A 292 -10.52 17.24 -16.33
C LEU A 292 -10.33 15.93 -15.58
N LEU A 293 -9.32 15.15 -15.96
CA LEU A 293 -8.98 13.92 -15.27
C LEU A 293 -7.89 14.18 -14.21
N LEU A 294 -8.24 13.98 -12.96
CA LEU A 294 -7.29 14.11 -11.86
C LEU A 294 -6.44 12.85 -11.72
N ILE A 295 -5.13 13.04 -11.66
CA ILE A 295 -4.15 12.00 -11.35
C ILE A 295 -3.37 12.37 -10.09
N GLY A 296 -3.03 11.37 -9.29
CA GLY A 296 -2.14 11.54 -8.15
C GLY A 296 -0.67 11.54 -8.58
N ARG A 297 0.15 12.44 -8.01
CA ARG A 297 1.61 12.35 -8.15
C ARG A 297 2.29 12.03 -6.83
N ARG A 298 3.42 11.37 -6.93
CA ARG A 298 4.27 11.06 -5.77
C ARG A 298 5.37 12.11 -5.64
N ASP A 299 5.64 12.53 -4.43
CA ASP A 299 6.77 13.40 -4.11
C ASP A 299 7.88 12.59 -3.43
N LEU A 300 9.13 12.82 -3.83
CA LEU A 300 10.30 12.10 -3.34
C LEU A 300 10.49 12.24 -1.82
N ARG A 301 10.09 13.39 -1.24
CA ARG A 301 10.26 13.72 0.17
C ARG A 301 9.04 13.43 1.02
N SER A 302 8.02 12.77 0.47
CA SER A 302 6.75 12.52 1.17
C SER A 302 6.66 11.13 1.80
N ASN A 303 7.07 10.07 1.10
CA ASN A 303 6.83 8.67 1.46
C ASN A 303 5.40 8.47 2.00
N ASN A 304 4.40 8.66 1.13
CA ASN A 304 3.01 8.92 1.48
C ASN A 304 2.89 10.24 2.29
N SER A 305 2.55 10.18 3.57
CA SER A 305 2.48 11.34 4.48
C SER A 305 3.54 11.35 5.58
N TRP A 306 4.33 10.30 5.70
CA TRP A 306 5.21 10.03 6.86
C TRP A 306 6.33 11.05 7.03
N MET A 307 6.89 11.52 5.92
CA MET A 307 8.04 12.44 5.95
C MET A 307 7.64 13.90 6.11
N HIS A 308 6.34 14.24 6.06
CA HIS A 308 5.86 15.61 6.17
C HIS A 308 6.07 16.20 7.56
N ASN A 309 6.20 15.40 8.60
CA ASN A 309 6.50 15.88 9.95
C ASN A 309 8.01 16.07 10.22
N SER A 310 8.83 16.10 9.17
CA SER A 310 10.27 16.37 9.25
C SER A 310 10.60 17.74 8.67
N GLN A 311 11.12 18.65 9.51
CA GLN A 311 11.53 20.01 9.11
C GLN A 311 12.49 20.00 7.91
N ARG A 312 13.43 19.05 7.89
CA ARG A 312 14.42 18.92 6.81
C ARG A 312 13.79 18.55 5.46
N LEU A 313 12.71 17.77 5.48
CA LEU A 313 12.10 17.24 4.26
C LEU A 313 11.02 18.17 3.70
N VAL A 314 10.32 18.93 4.53
CA VAL A 314 9.27 19.87 4.06
C VAL A 314 9.81 21.24 3.67
N LYS A 315 11.05 21.58 4.02
CA LYS A 315 11.64 22.87 3.65
C LYS A 315 11.70 23.08 2.13
N GLY A 316 11.67 24.34 1.71
CA GLY A 316 11.71 24.77 0.31
C GLY A 316 10.33 25.24 -0.18
N PRO A 317 10.11 25.33 -1.49
CA PRO A 317 8.84 25.81 -2.04
C PRO A 317 7.69 24.88 -1.66
N GLU A 318 6.48 25.45 -1.63
CA GLU A 318 5.25 24.68 -1.46
C GLU A 318 5.11 23.67 -2.60
N ARG A 319 4.76 22.41 -2.26
CA ARG A 319 4.65 21.30 -3.21
C ARG A 319 3.21 20.81 -3.36
N CYS A 320 2.32 21.22 -2.46
CA CYS A 320 0.90 20.88 -2.59
C CYS A 320 0.21 21.84 -3.56
N THR A 321 0.52 21.71 -4.84
CA THR A 321 -0.02 22.52 -5.93
C THR A 321 -0.78 21.65 -6.92
N LEU A 322 -1.80 22.22 -7.59
CA LEU A 322 -2.47 21.60 -8.71
C LEU A 322 -1.69 21.91 -9.99
N LEU A 323 -1.09 20.90 -10.62
CA LEU A 323 -0.51 21.06 -11.95
C LEU A 323 -1.61 21.03 -13.01
N MET A 324 -1.59 21.98 -13.95
CA MET A 324 -2.54 22.09 -15.06
C MET A 324 -1.83 22.57 -16.32
N HIS A 325 -2.26 22.07 -17.47
CA HIS A 325 -1.76 22.55 -18.76
C HIS A 325 -2.19 24.00 -19.01
N PRO A 326 -1.33 24.88 -19.58
CA PRO A 326 -1.66 26.29 -19.84
C PRO A 326 -2.92 26.50 -20.70
N ASP A 327 -3.18 25.61 -21.65
CA ASP A 327 -4.37 25.72 -22.52
C ASP A 327 -5.67 25.44 -21.74
N ASP A 328 -5.65 24.47 -20.83
CA ASP A 328 -6.78 24.17 -19.95
C ASP A 328 -7.09 25.33 -18.99
N ALA A 329 -6.04 25.97 -18.47
CA ALA A 329 -6.17 27.14 -17.62
C ALA A 329 -6.74 28.35 -18.38
N ARG A 330 -6.22 28.59 -19.59
CA ARG A 330 -6.69 29.68 -20.47
C ARG A 330 -8.17 29.51 -20.82
N ALA A 331 -8.59 28.30 -21.18
CA ALA A 331 -9.97 27.98 -21.50
C ALA A 331 -10.94 28.21 -20.33
N ARG A 332 -10.43 28.27 -19.09
CA ARG A 332 -11.18 28.47 -17.84
C ARG A 332 -10.97 29.84 -17.21
N GLY A 333 -10.19 30.73 -17.86
CA GLY A 333 -9.84 32.04 -17.35
C GLY A 333 -9.04 32.00 -16.05
N LEU A 334 -8.23 30.94 -15.85
CA LEU A 334 -7.42 30.75 -14.63
C LEU A 334 -5.99 31.27 -14.84
N THR A 335 -5.41 31.83 -13.78
CA THR A 335 -4.06 32.42 -13.81
C THR A 335 -3.10 31.66 -12.88
N PRO A 336 -1.79 31.62 -13.21
CA PRO A 336 -0.82 30.93 -12.38
C PRO A 336 -0.74 31.52 -10.96
N GLY A 337 -0.62 30.66 -9.97
CA GLY A 337 -0.47 31.05 -8.58
C GLY A 337 -1.77 31.40 -7.84
N GLN A 338 -2.90 31.53 -8.54
CA GLN A 338 -4.19 31.73 -7.85
C GLN A 338 -4.63 30.46 -7.13
N THR A 339 -5.48 30.60 -6.12
CA THR A 339 -6.21 29.50 -5.49
C THR A 339 -7.39 29.13 -6.39
N VAL A 340 -7.48 27.83 -6.72
CA VAL A 340 -8.60 27.25 -7.48
C VAL A 340 -9.35 26.25 -6.63
N GLN A 341 -10.63 26.09 -6.92
CA GLN A 341 -11.48 25.07 -6.33
C GLN A 341 -11.49 23.85 -7.25
N VAL A 342 -11.02 22.71 -6.73
CA VAL A 342 -11.10 21.41 -7.42
C VAL A 342 -12.25 20.63 -6.83
N ARG A 343 -13.21 20.22 -7.63
CA ARG A 343 -14.41 19.49 -7.21
C ARG A 343 -14.54 18.18 -7.96
N SER A 344 -14.78 17.11 -7.23
CA SER A 344 -15.17 15.79 -7.75
C SER A 344 -16.58 15.42 -7.30
N ARG A 345 -17.01 14.18 -7.59
CA ARG A 345 -18.27 13.63 -7.09
C ARG A 345 -18.33 13.59 -5.55
N VAL A 346 -17.21 13.34 -4.89
CA VAL A 346 -17.16 13.05 -3.45
C VAL A 346 -16.78 14.26 -2.59
N GLY A 347 -16.12 15.26 -3.15
CA GLY A 347 -15.67 16.39 -2.37
C GLY A 347 -15.10 17.54 -3.18
N SER A 348 -14.59 18.53 -2.45
CA SER A 348 -14.04 19.75 -3.04
C SER A 348 -12.90 20.29 -2.16
N VAL A 349 -11.80 20.72 -2.78
CA VAL A 349 -10.64 21.28 -2.07
C VAL A 349 -10.13 22.55 -2.74
N PRO A 350 -9.72 23.59 -1.98
CA PRO A 350 -9.02 24.74 -2.50
C PRO A 350 -7.52 24.43 -2.61
N VAL A 351 -6.90 24.75 -3.75
CA VAL A 351 -5.48 24.50 -3.94
C VAL A 351 -4.84 25.53 -4.86
N ARG A 352 -3.57 25.85 -4.65
CA ARG A 352 -2.81 26.76 -5.49
C ARG A 352 -2.55 26.14 -6.86
N LEU A 353 -2.82 26.93 -7.93
CA LEU A 353 -2.60 26.51 -9.32
C LEU A 353 -1.15 26.73 -9.75
N GLU A 354 -0.57 25.73 -10.38
CA GLU A 354 0.73 25.77 -11.03
C GLU A 354 0.58 25.34 -12.50
N LEU A 355 0.98 26.19 -13.43
CA LEU A 355 0.90 25.89 -14.86
C LEU A 355 2.17 25.21 -15.34
N THR A 356 1.99 24.14 -16.12
CA THR A 356 3.10 23.37 -16.70
C THR A 356 2.64 22.60 -17.93
N ASP A 357 3.52 22.45 -18.91
CA ASP A 357 3.38 21.57 -20.06
C ASP A 357 3.78 20.11 -19.78
N ALA A 358 4.27 19.83 -18.58
CA ALA A 358 4.58 18.47 -18.14
C ALA A 358 3.35 17.58 -17.93
N VAL A 359 2.15 18.15 -17.88
CA VAL A 359 0.87 17.42 -17.91
C VAL A 359 0.18 17.68 -19.24
N MET A 360 -0.46 16.65 -19.81
CA MET A 360 -1.19 16.79 -21.07
C MET A 360 -2.49 17.59 -20.88
N PRO A 361 -3.00 18.28 -21.93
CA PRO A 361 -4.33 18.86 -21.88
C PRO A 361 -5.41 17.85 -21.48
N GLY A 362 -6.39 18.31 -20.69
CA GLY A 362 -7.44 17.45 -20.13
C GLY A 362 -7.05 16.72 -18.84
N VAL A 363 -5.81 16.86 -18.37
CA VAL A 363 -5.31 16.19 -17.16
C VAL A 363 -4.79 17.21 -16.14
N VAL A 364 -5.16 17.01 -14.87
CA VAL A 364 -4.60 17.78 -13.73
C VAL A 364 -3.97 16.84 -12.73
N SER A 365 -2.95 17.31 -12.02
CA SER A 365 -2.22 16.48 -11.07
C SER A 365 -2.08 17.12 -9.69
N LEU A 366 -2.44 16.37 -8.64
CA LEU A 366 -2.32 16.79 -7.23
C LEU A 366 -1.42 15.80 -6.46
N PRO A 367 -0.54 16.27 -5.56
CA PRO A 367 0.35 15.36 -4.84
C PRO A 367 -0.40 14.57 -3.77
N HIS A 368 0.01 13.31 -3.60
CA HIS A 368 -0.50 12.41 -2.58
C HIS A 368 0.16 12.65 -1.22
N GLY A 369 -0.61 12.44 -0.15
CA GLY A 369 -0.13 12.40 1.23
C GLY A 369 -0.24 13.70 2.02
N TRP A 370 -0.75 14.77 1.42
CA TRP A 370 -1.07 16.06 2.06
C TRP A 370 -2.47 16.05 2.68
N GLY A 371 -2.80 17.09 3.45
CA GLY A 371 -4.09 17.25 4.13
C GLY A 371 -3.99 17.24 5.66
N HIS A 372 -2.91 17.81 6.22
CA HIS A 372 -2.59 17.79 7.65
C HIS A 372 -3.29 18.86 8.49
N GLY A 373 -4.18 19.65 7.90
CA GLY A 373 -4.92 20.71 8.60
C GLY A 373 -6.15 20.26 9.40
N ARG A 374 -6.31 18.97 9.66
CA ARG A 374 -7.49 18.43 10.34
C ARG A 374 -7.41 18.68 11.85
N PRO A 375 -8.54 19.10 12.52
CA PRO A 375 -8.56 19.34 13.96
C PRO A 375 -8.15 18.09 14.76
N GLY A 376 -7.36 18.28 15.83
CA GLY A 376 -6.92 17.18 16.71
C GLY A 376 -5.67 16.43 16.24
N VAL A 377 -5.14 16.70 15.06
CA VAL A 377 -3.84 16.18 14.60
C VAL A 377 -2.70 16.84 15.39
N GLN A 378 -1.71 16.05 15.84
CA GLN A 378 -0.56 16.55 16.61
C GLN A 378 0.77 16.37 15.85
N LEU A 379 0.76 16.67 14.56
CA LEU A 379 1.92 16.67 13.67
C LEU A 379 2.34 18.12 13.40
N ARG A 380 3.05 18.76 14.34
CA ARG A 380 3.32 20.20 14.32
C ARG A 380 4.00 20.70 13.04
N VAL A 381 4.98 19.97 12.53
CA VAL A 381 5.70 20.35 11.30
C VAL A 381 4.79 20.13 10.09
N ALA A 382 4.12 18.99 10.00
CA ALA A 382 3.20 18.70 8.89
C ALA A 382 2.02 19.69 8.87
N ALA A 383 1.45 20.04 10.02
CA ALA A 383 0.35 21.00 10.12
C ALA A 383 0.74 22.41 9.65
N ALA A 384 2.00 22.83 9.84
CA ALA A 384 2.52 24.09 9.30
C ALA A 384 2.63 24.09 7.76
N HIS A 385 2.59 22.93 7.13
CA HIS A 385 2.64 22.71 5.69
C HIS A 385 1.45 21.84 5.25
N ALA A 386 0.27 22.11 5.77
CA ALA A 386 -0.89 21.23 5.73
C ALA A 386 -1.28 20.75 4.34
N GLY A 387 -1.33 21.63 3.34
CA GLY A 387 -1.83 21.32 2.03
C GLY A 387 -3.27 20.77 2.04
N VAL A 388 -3.67 20.12 0.96
CA VAL A 388 -4.98 19.47 0.80
C VAL A 388 -4.85 18.01 0.47
N SER A 389 -5.83 17.19 0.85
CA SER A 389 -5.80 15.76 0.56
C SER A 389 -6.34 15.47 -0.84
N LEU A 390 -5.52 14.86 -1.69
CA LEU A 390 -5.97 14.27 -2.95
C LEU A 390 -7.16 13.31 -2.72
N ASN A 391 -7.13 12.57 -1.62
CA ASN A 391 -8.12 11.54 -1.34
C ASN A 391 -9.47 12.07 -0.80
N ASP A 392 -9.59 13.36 -0.57
CA ASP A 392 -10.89 14.02 -0.41
C ASP A 392 -11.60 14.24 -1.77
N LEU A 393 -10.91 13.97 -2.88
CA LEU A 393 -11.43 14.06 -4.24
C LEU A 393 -11.56 12.68 -4.92
N THR A 394 -10.76 11.68 -4.56
CA THR A 394 -10.81 10.35 -5.19
C THR A 394 -12.05 9.59 -4.77
N ASP A 395 -12.65 8.88 -5.70
CA ASP A 395 -13.96 8.26 -5.55
C ASP A 395 -13.83 6.82 -5.02
N ASP A 396 -14.47 6.51 -3.90
CA ASP A 396 -14.53 5.18 -3.30
C ASP A 396 -15.35 4.17 -4.13
N GLN A 397 -16.21 4.65 -5.05
CA GLN A 397 -16.94 3.79 -5.97
C GLN A 397 -16.10 3.42 -7.21
N ALA A 398 -15.08 4.22 -7.53
CA ALA A 398 -14.18 3.94 -8.64
C ALA A 398 -13.13 2.88 -8.25
N VAL A 399 -13.34 1.66 -8.70
CA VAL A 399 -12.46 0.52 -8.41
C VAL A 399 -12.20 -0.31 -9.65
N ASP A 400 -11.09 -1.01 -9.70
CA ASP A 400 -10.91 -2.14 -10.61
C ASP A 400 -11.90 -3.25 -10.23
N THR A 401 -12.78 -3.61 -11.15
CA THR A 401 -13.87 -4.54 -10.87
C THR A 401 -13.40 -5.96 -10.56
N LEU A 402 -12.23 -6.36 -11.06
CA LEU A 402 -11.68 -7.69 -10.83
C LEU A 402 -11.06 -7.84 -9.44
N LEU A 403 -10.35 -6.82 -8.96
CA LEU A 403 -9.59 -6.90 -7.71
C LEU A 403 -10.15 -6.00 -6.60
N GLY A 404 -11.04 -5.06 -6.94
CA GLY A 404 -11.54 -4.05 -6.02
C GLY A 404 -10.49 -2.98 -5.66
N THR A 405 -9.36 -2.95 -6.35
CA THR A 405 -8.32 -1.93 -6.14
C THR A 405 -8.87 -0.55 -6.46
N ALA A 406 -8.70 0.42 -5.54
CA ALA A 406 -9.17 1.78 -5.75
C ALA A 406 -8.51 2.43 -6.98
N ALA A 407 -9.32 3.05 -7.84
CA ALA A 407 -8.87 3.79 -9.01
C ALA A 407 -8.56 5.25 -8.62
N PHE A 408 -7.34 5.49 -8.15
CA PHE A 408 -6.89 6.84 -7.74
C PHE A 408 -6.55 7.75 -8.92
N SER A 409 -6.36 7.21 -10.12
CA SER A 409 -6.00 7.95 -11.33
C SER A 409 -7.18 7.97 -12.29
N GLY A 410 -7.43 9.14 -12.88
CA GLY A 410 -8.54 9.33 -13.82
C GLY A 410 -9.86 9.74 -13.15
N THR A 411 -9.81 10.29 -11.91
CA THR A 411 -11.01 10.84 -11.26
C THR A 411 -11.50 12.08 -11.99
N PRO A 412 -12.76 12.13 -12.49
CA PRO A 412 -13.32 13.32 -13.12
C PRO A 412 -13.43 14.47 -12.12
N VAL A 413 -12.97 15.67 -12.50
CA VAL A 413 -13.00 16.86 -11.68
C VAL A 413 -13.34 18.12 -12.48
N HIS A 414 -13.99 19.07 -11.84
CA HIS A 414 -14.15 20.44 -12.30
C HIS A 414 -13.17 21.36 -11.57
N VAL A 415 -12.54 22.28 -12.27
CA VAL A 415 -11.62 23.27 -11.71
C VAL A 415 -12.14 24.65 -12.04
N THR A 416 -12.40 25.46 -11.00
CA THR A 416 -12.92 26.82 -11.10
C THR A 416 -12.09 27.77 -10.26
N SER A 417 -12.25 29.07 -10.44
CA SER A 417 -11.75 30.07 -9.48
C SER A 417 -12.37 29.80 -8.10
N ALA A 418 -11.58 29.97 -7.01
CA ALA A 418 -12.03 29.78 -5.63
C ALA A 418 -12.92 30.94 -5.15
#